data_00695ca76fc7eee338fbf3cef94159d0
#
_entry.id   00695ca76fc7eee338fbf3cef94159d0
#
_cell.length_a   1.000
_cell.length_b   1.000
_cell.length_c   1.000
_cell.angle_alpha   90.00
_cell.angle_beta   90.00
_cell.angle_gamma   90.00
#
_symmetry.space_group_name_H-M   'P 1'
#
loop_
_entity.id
_entity.type
_entity.pdbx_description
1 polymer ?
#
loop_
_entity_poly.entity_id
_entity_poly.type
_entity_poly.pdbx_seq_one_letter_code
_entity_poly.pdbx_strand_id
1 'polypeptide(L)'
;MPEGWAWCRLGEVCSFENGYAFNSDDYQKNGTPLIRISNIKNGKIDISEAVFIKIEYDKRFMVEYGDLLIAMSGATTGKMGVYKLDREAVLNQRVGNIKIRNKDVFFHRFRNYIMQTKSDEILKMAYGGAQPNISGKMIENLTIPLPPLAEQYRIVQKIETYFSFLDAIENSL
;
A
#
# COMPACT_ATOMS: atom_id res chain seq x y z
N MET A 1 -22.72 8.42 12.53
CA MET A 1 -21.63 7.43 12.69
C MET A 1 -21.87 6.65 13.98
N PRO A 2 -21.38 5.40 14.10
CA PRO A 2 -21.41 4.70 15.38
C PRO A 2 -20.66 5.48 16.46
N GLU A 3 -21.00 5.24 17.72
CA GLU A 3 -20.32 5.86 18.85
C GLU A 3 -18.82 5.50 18.87
N GLY A 4 -17.98 6.47 19.18
CA GLY A 4 -16.52 6.32 19.20
C GLY A 4 -15.83 6.36 17.82
N TRP A 5 -16.58 6.43 16.71
CA TRP A 5 -15.99 6.61 15.38
C TRP A 5 -15.76 8.09 15.08
N ALA A 6 -14.68 8.39 14.36
CA ALA A 6 -14.36 9.73 13.85
C ALA A 6 -14.10 9.70 12.35
N TRP A 7 -14.34 10.81 11.64
CA TRP A 7 -13.78 11.04 10.33
C TRP A 7 -12.42 11.73 10.47
N CYS A 8 -11.43 11.25 9.74
CA CYS A 8 -10.12 11.90 9.69
C CYS A 8 -9.56 11.91 8.27
N ARG A 9 -8.53 12.72 8.03
CA ARG A 9 -7.71 12.62 6.83
C ARG A 9 -6.73 11.47 6.99
N LEU A 10 -6.47 10.72 5.92
CA LEU A 10 -5.51 9.61 5.96
C LEU A 10 -4.12 10.09 6.46
N GLY A 11 -3.69 11.29 6.05
CA GLY A 11 -2.43 11.90 6.47
C GLY A 11 -2.29 12.19 7.97
N GLU A 12 -3.40 12.18 8.74
CA GLU A 12 -3.36 12.31 10.20
C GLU A 12 -2.87 11.01 10.87
N VAL A 13 -3.12 9.85 10.26
CA VAL A 13 -2.78 8.53 10.80
C VAL A 13 -1.73 7.78 9.98
N CYS A 14 -1.46 8.23 8.74
CA CYS A 14 -0.43 7.69 7.86
C CYS A 14 0.49 8.80 7.34
N SER A 15 1.72 8.43 6.95
CA SER A 15 2.57 9.23 6.07
C SER A 15 2.63 8.58 4.68
N PHE A 16 2.92 9.38 3.69
CA PHE A 16 3.13 8.91 2.32
C PHE A 16 4.58 9.15 1.92
N GLU A 17 5.29 8.07 1.59
CA GLU A 17 6.68 8.13 1.15
C GLU A 17 6.78 7.74 -0.32
N ASN A 18 7.33 8.63 -1.15
CA ASN A 18 7.69 8.32 -2.53
C ASN A 18 9.03 7.60 -2.56
N GLY A 19 9.19 6.70 -3.53
CA GLY A 19 10.48 6.09 -3.79
C GLY A 19 11.46 7.03 -4.51
N TYR A 20 12.66 6.51 -4.76
CA TYR A 20 13.77 7.22 -5.38
C TYR A 20 13.97 6.81 -6.85
N ALA A 21 14.48 7.74 -7.66
CA ALA A 21 14.81 7.50 -9.06
C ALA A 21 16.19 6.85 -9.19
N PHE A 22 16.28 5.57 -8.90
CA PHE A 22 17.53 4.82 -9.09
C PHE A 22 17.90 4.77 -10.57
N ASN A 23 19.20 4.94 -10.89
CA ASN A 23 19.70 4.82 -12.25
C ASN A 23 19.60 3.35 -12.69
N SER A 24 19.18 3.11 -13.92
CA SER A 24 19.14 1.76 -14.50
C SER A 24 20.51 1.08 -14.57
N ASP A 25 21.59 1.87 -14.62
CA ASP A 25 22.96 1.35 -14.63
C ASP A 25 23.37 0.72 -13.28
N ASP A 26 22.66 1.08 -12.19
CA ASP A 26 22.85 0.50 -10.87
C ASP A 26 22.09 -0.82 -10.65
N TYR A 27 21.28 -1.24 -11.65
CA TYR A 27 20.46 -2.44 -11.52
C TYR A 27 21.31 -3.71 -11.58
N GLN A 28 21.06 -4.61 -10.63
CA GLN A 28 21.80 -5.85 -10.43
C GLN A 28 20.85 -7.06 -10.44
N LYS A 29 21.42 -8.25 -10.57
CA LYS A 29 20.69 -9.53 -10.47
C LYS A 29 20.46 -9.97 -9.01
N ASN A 30 21.17 -9.39 -8.05
CA ASN A 30 21.08 -9.69 -6.62
C ASN A 30 21.36 -8.46 -5.78
N GLY A 31 20.97 -8.47 -4.51
CA GLY A 31 21.07 -7.33 -3.59
C GLY A 31 19.74 -7.03 -2.92
N THR A 32 19.46 -5.75 -2.66
CA THR A 32 18.17 -5.28 -2.14
C THR A 32 17.17 -5.15 -3.29
N PRO A 33 15.99 -5.82 -3.22
CA PRO A 33 14.98 -5.71 -4.26
C PRO A 33 14.49 -4.27 -4.42
N LEU A 34 14.42 -3.80 -5.68
CA LEU A 34 13.83 -2.52 -6.02
C LEU A 34 12.36 -2.74 -6.45
N ILE A 35 11.44 -2.24 -5.65
CA ILE A 35 10.01 -2.38 -5.92
C ILE A 35 9.58 -1.32 -6.92
N ARG A 36 9.16 -1.80 -8.10
CA ARG A 36 8.60 -0.99 -9.19
C ARG A 36 7.11 -1.27 -9.35
N ILE A 37 6.41 -0.44 -10.10
CA ILE A 37 4.97 -0.59 -10.37
C ILE A 37 4.61 -1.96 -10.96
N SER A 38 5.52 -2.60 -11.72
CA SER A 38 5.35 -3.95 -12.28
C SER A 38 5.37 -5.06 -11.22
N ASN A 39 5.91 -4.81 -10.04
CA ASN A 39 5.94 -5.76 -8.95
C ASN A 39 4.64 -5.77 -8.13
N ILE A 40 3.72 -4.83 -8.37
CA ILE A 40 2.41 -4.78 -7.71
C ILE A 40 1.42 -5.62 -8.52
N LYS A 41 1.13 -6.83 -8.05
CA LYS A 41 0.27 -7.81 -8.75
C LYS A 41 -0.78 -8.36 -7.78
N ASN A 42 -2.06 -8.26 -8.13
CA ASN A 42 -3.17 -8.92 -7.40
C ASN A 42 -3.17 -8.65 -5.87
N GLY A 43 -2.97 -7.40 -5.47
CA GLY A 43 -2.97 -7.02 -4.04
C GLY A 43 -1.72 -7.42 -3.26
N LYS A 44 -0.70 -7.98 -3.91
CA LYS A 44 0.57 -8.44 -3.33
C LYS A 44 1.77 -7.83 -4.05
N ILE A 45 2.93 -7.91 -3.42
CA ILE A 45 4.20 -7.57 -4.06
C ILE A 45 4.90 -8.85 -4.48
N ASP A 46 5.13 -8.97 -5.78
CA ASP A 46 5.84 -10.08 -6.41
C ASP A 46 7.24 -9.61 -6.85
N ILE A 47 8.28 -10.22 -6.28
CA ILE A 47 9.68 -9.90 -6.58
C ILE A 47 10.36 -10.93 -7.48
N SER A 48 9.64 -11.89 -8.05
CA SER A 48 10.19 -12.93 -8.93
C SER A 48 10.94 -12.35 -10.14
N GLU A 49 10.48 -11.20 -10.64
CA GLU A 49 11.08 -10.45 -11.75
C GLU A 49 11.61 -9.08 -11.29
N ALA A 50 11.92 -8.92 -10.01
CA ALA A 50 12.46 -7.68 -9.51
C ALA A 50 13.91 -7.48 -9.98
N VAL A 51 14.30 -6.23 -10.17
CA VAL A 51 15.70 -5.84 -10.22
C VAL A 51 16.17 -5.52 -8.81
N PHE A 52 17.46 -5.56 -8.59
CA PHE A 52 18.07 -5.35 -7.28
C PHE A 52 19.06 -4.18 -7.36
N ILE A 53 19.39 -3.61 -6.22
CA ILE A 53 20.44 -2.59 -6.09
C ILE A 53 21.43 -2.99 -4.98
N LYS A 54 22.67 -2.46 -5.08
CA LYS A 54 23.74 -2.63 -4.08
C LYS A 54 24.31 -1.31 -3.57
N ILE A 55 23.78 -0.18 -4.06
CA ILE A 55 24.19 1.15 -3.63
C ILE A 55 23.53 1.51 -2.31
N GLU A 56 24.13 2.44 -1.57
CA GLU A 56 23.50 3.04 -0.40
C GLU A 56 22.28 3.86 -0.78
N TYR A 57 21.28 3.86 0.09
CA TYR A 57 20.03 4.60 -0.08
C TYR A 57 19.51 5.12 1.27
N ASP A 58 18.74 6.18 1.22
CA ASP A 58 18.10 6.74 2.40
C ASP A 58 17.05 5.75 2.96
N LYS A 59 17.09 5.51 4.26
CA LYS A 59 16.18 4.58 4.98
C LYS A 59 14.71 4.92 4.80
N ARG A 60 14.35 6.16 4.48
CA ARG A 60 12.95 6.54 4.18
C ARG A 60 12.37 5.77 2.98
N PHE A 61 13.22 5.31 2.06
CA PHE A 61 12.78 4.53 0.89
C PHE A 61 12.62 3.03 1.18
N MET A 62 12.96 2.60 2.39
CA MET A 62 12.85 1.19 2.78
C MET A 62 11.38 0.77 2.90
N VAL A 63 11.16 -0.47 2.48
CA VAL A 63 9.88 -1.18 2.57
C VAL A 63 10.02 -2.29 3.58
N GLU A 64 9.08 -2.37 4.52
CA GLU A 64 9.02 -3.34 5.58
C GLU A 64 7.78 -4.23 5.47
N TYR A 65 7.82 -5.38 6.15
CA TYR A 65 6.67 -6.28 6.22
C TYR A 65 5.40 -5.55 6.71
N GLY A 66 4.32 -5.69 5.96
CA GLY A 66 3.04 -5.06 6.27
C GLY A 66 2.82 -3.69 5.61
N ASP A 67 3.83 -3.11 4.96
CA ASP A 67 3.68 -1.87 4.21
C ASP A 67 2.68 -2.01 3.06
N LEU A 68 1.90 -0.96 2.82
CA LEU A 68 0.97 -0.89 1.70
C LEU A 68 1.54 0.01 0.61
N LEU A 69 1.84 -0.59 -0.52
CA LEU A 69 2.41 0.09 -1.67
C LEU A 69 1.36 0.39 -2.72
N ILE A 70 1.50 1.52 -3.41
CA ILE A 70 0.60 1.98 -4.47
C ILE A 70 1.38 2.41 -5.71
N ALA A 71 0.95 1.98 -6.89
CA ALA A 71 1.47 2.47 -8.16
C ALA A 71 0.96 3.88 -8.43
N MET A 72 1.86 4.84 -8.56
CA MET A 72 1.53 6.27 -8.67
C MET A 72 1.27 6.72 -10.11
N SER A 73 1.79 6.02 -11.10
CA SER A 73 1.69 6.42 -12.51
C SER A 73 1.79 5.22 -13.47
N GLY A 74 1.45 5.44 -14.74
CA GLY A 74 1.51 4.44 -15.80
C GLY A 74 0.25 3.57 -15.86
N ALA A 75 0.33 2.45 -16.61
CA ALA A 75 -0.81 1.56 -16.86
C ALA A 75 -1.35 0.86 -15.60
N THR A 76 -0.62 0.88 -14.50
CA THR A 76 -1.00 0.26 -13.22
C THR A 76 -1.36 1.29 -12.15
N THR A 77 -1.53 2.56 -12.52
CA THR A 77 -1.90 3.64 -11.59
C THR A 77 -3.05 3.22 -10.67
N GLY A 78 -2.89 3.44 -9.37
CA GLY A 78 -3.89 3.10 -8.35
C GLY A 78 -3.87 1.65 -7.87
N LYS A 79 -3.16 0.72 -8.54
CA LYS A 79 -3.00 -0.64 -8.02
C LYS A 79 -2.21 -0.62 -6.73
N MET A 80 -2.71 -1.34 -5.75
CA MET A 80 -2.09 -1.47 -4.43
C MET A 80 -1.66 -2.89 -4.15
N GLY A 81 -0.62 -3.06 -3.32
CA GLY A 81 -0.16 -4.36 -2.86
C GLY A 81 0.49 -4.28 -1.49
N VAL A 82 0.24 -5.30 -0.67
CA VAL A 82 0.85 -5.42 0.66
C VAL A 82 2.19 -6.15 0.53
N TYR A 83 3.23 -5.57 1.12
CA TYR A 83 4.53 -6.21 1.22
C TYR A 83 4.52 -7.26 2.33
N LYS A 84 4.70 -8.53 1.96
CA LYS A 84 4.63 -9.67 2.89
C LYS A 84 5.88 -10.55 2.87
N LEU A 85 7.01 -9.99 2.44
CA LEU A 85 8.27 -10.72 2.37
C LEU A 85 9.12 -10.43 3.59
N ASP A 86 9.80 -11.45 4.11
CA ASP A 86 10.70 -11.35 5.26
C ASP A 86 12.12 -10.93 4.80
N ARG A 87 12.17 -9.79 4.13
CA ARG A 87 13.40 -9.12 3.72
C ARG A 87 13.11 -7.67 3.40
N GLU A 88 14.12 -6.83 3.57
CA GLU A 88 14.03 -5.42 3.18
C GLU A 88 13.98 -5.26 1.66
N ALA A 89 13.29 -4.21 1.22
CA ALA A 89 13.25 -3.76 -0.16
C ALA A 89 13.29 -2.24 -0.19
N VAL A 90 13.47 -1.65 -1.38
CA VAL A 90 13.42 -0.21 -1.56
C VAL A 90 12.44 0.19 -2.66
N LEU A 91 11.92 1.41 -2.55
CA LEU A 91 10.91 1.94 -3.45
C LEU A 91 11.54 2.64 -4.66
N ASN A 92 11.07 2.30 -5.84
CA ASN A 92 11.28 3.11 -7.04
C ASN A 92 10.36 4.35 -7.04
N GLN A 93 10.78 5.44 -7.69
CA GLN A 93 10.10 6.74 -7.74
C GLN A 93 8.61 6.73 -8.13
N ARG A 94 8.13 5.67 -8.82
CA ARG A 94 6.73 5.55 -9.25
C ARG A 94 5.88 4.71 -8.30
N VAL A 95 6.44 4.33 -7.16
CA VAL A 95 5.74 3.59 -6.11
C VAL A 95 5.71 4.45 -4.86
N GLY A 96 4.53 4.59 -4.28
CA GLY A 96 4.33 5.22 -2.99
C GLY A 96 4.13 4.18 -1.90
N ASN A 97 4.55 4.48 -0.68
CA ASN A 97 4.30 3.70 0.52
C ASN A 97 3.40 4.47 1.48
N ILE A 98 2.32 3.85 1.91
CA ILE A 98 1.37 4.39 2.87
C ILE A 98 1.72 3.82 4.25
N LYS A 99 2.62 4.50 4.97
CA LYS A 99 3.12 4.07 6.28
C LYS A 99 2.21 4.53 7.42
N ILE A 100 1.98 3.68 8.40
CA ILE A 100 1.23 4.03 9.61
C ILE A 100 2.13 4.83 10.55
N ARG A 101 1.64 5.98 11.04
CA ARG A 101 2.36 6.84 12.00
C ARG A 101 2.38 6.26 13.41
N ASN A 102 1.24 5.71 13.85
CA ASN A 102 1.09 5.14 15.18
C ASN A 102 0.24 3.86 15.13
N LYS A 103 0.85 2.73 15.47
CA LYS A 103 0.21 1.41 15.47
C LYS A 103 -0.83 1.23 16.59
N ASP A 104 -0.77 2.07 17.63
CA ASP A 104 -1.74 2.08 18.72
C ASP A 104 -3.04 2.82 18.36
N VAL A 105 -3.04 3.52 17.21
CA VAL A 105 -4.20 4.27 16.70
C VAL A 105 -4.78 3.62 15.45
N PHE A 106 -3.92 3.11 14.56
CA PHE A 106 -4.34 2.61 13.27
C PHE A 106 -3.76 1.23 12.96
N PHE A 107 -4.64 0.23 12.83
CA PHE A 107 -4.26 -1.16 12.56
C PHE A 107 -3.96 -1.37 11.07
N HIS A 108 -2.80 -1.92 10.74
CA HIS A 108 -2.34 -2.03 9.35
C HIS A 108 -3.27 -2.87 8.44
N ARG A 109 -3.89 -3.94 8.94
CA ARG A 109 -4.86 -4.72 8.15
C ARG A 109 -6.14 -3.94 7.92
N PHE A 110 -6.61 -3.16 8.90
CA PHE A 110 -7.77 -2.27 8.74
C PHE A 110 -7.46 -1.19 7.70
N ARG A 111 -6.25 -0.55 7.74
CA ARG A 111 -5.79 0.35 6.69
C ARG A 111 -5.89 -0.30 5.31
N ASN A 112 -5.42 -1.54 5.16
CA ASN A 112 -5.43 -2.23 3.87
C ASN A 112 -6.85 -2.36 3.31
N TYR A 113 -7.83 -2.78 4.13
CA TYR A 113 -9.23 -2.88 3.71
C TYR A 113 -9.85 -1.53 3.39
N ILE A 114 -9.65 -0.51 4.23
CA ILE A 114 -10.14 0.84 3.96
C ILE A 114 -9.55 1.38 2.64
N MET A 115 -8.28 1.19 2.38
CA MET A 115 -7.67 1.64 1.13
C MET A 115 -8.23 0.91 -0.10
N GLN A 116 -8.61 -0.35 0.00
CA GLN A 116 -9.32 -1.05 -1.06
C GLN A 116 -10.69 -0.41 -1.36
N THR A 117 -11.46 -0.01 -0.35
CA THR A 117 -12.73 0.69 -0.56
C THR A 117 -12.56 2.07 -1.20
N LYS A 118 -11.36 2.65 -1.14
CA LYS A 118 -11.02 3.95 -1.75
C LYS A 118 -10.47 3.84 -3.18
N SER A 119 -10.33 2.63 -3.73
CA SER A 119 -9.73 2.41 -5.06
C SER A 119 -10.38 3.25 -6.16
N ASP A 120 -11.72 3.29 -6.22
CA ASP A 120 -12.44 4.05 -7.24
C ASP A 120 -12.27 5.56 -7.07
N GLU A 121 -12.26 6.05 -5.82
CA GLU A 121 -12.01 7.47 -5.52
C GLU A 121 -10.60 7.87 -5.93
N ILE A 122 -9.60 7.04 -5.63
CA ILE A 122 -8.21 7.22 -6.01
C ILE A 122 -8.06 7.24 -7.53
N LEU A 123 -8.69 6.31 -8.24
CA LEU A 123 -8.66 6.26 -9.69
C LEU A 123 -9.30 7.51 -10.32
N LYS A 124 -10.46 7.95 -9.85
CA LYS A 124 -11.10 9.18 -10.33
C LYS A 124 -10.18 10.39 -10.14
N MET A 125 -9.51 10.51 -9.02
CA MET A 125 -8.54 11.59 -8.78
C MET A 125 -7.33 11.49 -9.72
N ALA A 126 -6.82 10.28 -9.96
CA ALA A 126 -5.65 10.05 -10.81
C ALA A 126 -5.91 10.44 -12.26
N TYR A 127 -7.11 10.18 -12.78
CA TYR A 127 -7.51 10.47 -14.17
C TYR A 127 -8.04 11.88 -14.40
N GLY A 128 -7.93 12.78 -13.44
CA GLY A 128 -8.32 14.19 -13.56
C GLY A 128 -7.39 15.04 -14.45
N GLY A 129 -6.31 14.48 -14.99
CA GLY A 129 -5.33 15.13 -15.85
C GLY A 129 -5.06 14.39 -17.17
N ALA A 130 -4.15 14.92 -18.00
CA ALA A 130 -3.80 14.36 -19.31
C ALA A 130 -3.15 12.96 -19.22
N GLN A 131 -2.46 12.67 -18.12
CA GLN A 131 -1.91 11.34 -17.81
C GLN A 131 -2.26 10.97 -16.37
N PRO A 132 -2.66 9.70 -16.13
CA PRO A 132 -2.97 9.25 -14.79
C PRO A 132 -1.76 9.40 -13.86
N ASN A 133 -1.95 10.14 -12.78
CA ASN A 133 -0.90 10.34 -11.77
C ASN A 133 -1.52 10.53 -10.38
N ILE A 134 -0.89 9.92 -9.38
CA ILE A 134 -1.24 10.01 -7.96
C ILE A 134 -0.10 10.73 -7.24
N SER A 135 -0.45 11.72 -6.42
CA SER A 135 0.51 12.36 -5.52
C SER A 135 0.26 11.92 -4.07
N GLY A 136 1.31 12.00 -3.23
CA GLY A 136 1.17 11.73 -1.81
C GLY A 136 0.10 12.60 -1.15
N LYS A 137 0.03 13.88 -1.53
CA LYS A 137 -0.98 14.82 -1.02
C LYS A 137 -2.42 14.40 -1.38
N MET A 138 -2.64 13.81 -2.53
CA MET A 138 -3.98 13.27 -2.90
C MET A 138 -4.36 12.13 -1.97
N ILE A 139 -3.43 11.22 -1.69
CA ILE A 139 -3.65 10.08 -0.78
C ILE A 139 -3.84 10.55 0.67
N GLU A 140 -2.98 11.44 1.17
CA GLU A 140 -3.08 11.97 2.53
C GLU A 140 -4.36 12.75 2.78
N ASN A 141 -4.96 13.36 1.75
CA ASN A 141 -6.22 14.09 1.84
C ASN A 141 -7.47 13.21 1.79
N LEU A 142 -7.36 11.91 1.52
CA LEU A 142 -8.49 10.99 1.56
C LEU A 142 -9.16 11.01 2.93
N THR A 143 -10.47 11.18 2.93
CA THR A 143 -11.26 11.08 4.17
C THR A 143 -11.60 9.63 4.43
N ILE A 144 -11.27 9.15 5.62
CA ILE A 144 -11.51 7.78 6.06
C ILE A 144 -12.27 7.75 7.39
N PRO A 145 -13.10 6.73 7.64
CA PRO A 145 -13.64 6.48 8.96
C PRO A 145 -12.58 5.83 9.85
N LEU A 146 -12.44 6.32 11.06
CA LEU A 146 -11.50 5.82 12.07
C LEU A 146 -12.27 5.31 13.29
N PRO A 147 -12.52 3.99 13.40
CA PRO A 147 -13.05 3.37 14.62
C PRO A 147 -12.01 3.34 15.74
N PRO A 148 -12.42 3.16 17.01
CA PRO A 148 -11.51 2.75 18.07
C PRO A 148 -10.68 1.52 17.67
N LEU A 149 -9.44 1.41 18.14
CA LEU A 149 -8.51 0.34 17.73
C LEU A 149 -9.08 -1.06 17.93
N ALA A 150 -9.75 -1.31 19.05
CA ALA A 150 -10.40 -2.60 19.32
C ALA A 150 -11.47 -2.94 18.27
N GLU A 151 -12.21 -1.95 17.81
CA GLU A 151 -13.20 -2.10 16.75
C GLU A 151 -12.54 -2.40 15.39
N GLN A 152 -11.40 -1.76 15.08
CA GLN A 152 -10.64 -2.08 13.86
C GLN A 152 -10.22 -3.54 13.82
N TYR A 153 -9.75 -4.10 14.94
CA TYR A 153 -9.41 -5.53 15.05
C TYR A 153 -10.63 -6.41 14.83
N ARG A 154 -11.78 -6.08 15.46
CA ARG A 154 -13.04 -6.82 15.33
C ARG A 154 -13.54 -6.84 13.88
N ILE A 155 -13.49 -5.70 13.20
CA ILE A 155 -13.88 -5.58 11.79
C ILE A 155 -13.00 -6.47 10.92
N VAL A 156 -11.68 -6.38 11.08
CA VAL A 156 -10.72 -7.17 10.30
C VAL A 156 -10.94 -8.66 10.51
N GLN A 157 -11.09 -9.10 11.77
CA GLN A 157 -11.35 -10.50 12.08
C GLN A 157 -12.63 -10.99 11.40
N LYS A 158 -13.69 -10.19 11.39
CA LYS A 158 -14.95 -10.55 10.76
C LYS A 158 -14.82 -10.67 9.24
N ILE A 159 -14.12 -9.74 8.61
CA ILE A 159 -13.86 -9.78 7.18
C ILE A 159 -13.05 -11.04 6.81
N GLU A 160 -11.98 -11.33 7.53
CA GLU A 160 -11.12 -12.49 7.29
C GLU A 160 -11.86 -13.82 7.51
N THR A 161 -12.75 -13.87 8.49
CA THR A 161 -13.63 -15.02 8.69
C THR A 161 -14.55 -15.25 7.48
N TYR A 162 -15.15 -14.20 6.93
CA TYR A 162 -15.98 -14.36 5.75
C TYR A 162 -15.18 -14.78 4.51
N PHE A 163 -13.99 -14.24 4.29
CA PHE A 163 -13.14 -14.68 3.20
C PHE A 163 -12.75 -16.16 3.33
N SER A 164 -12.42 -16.63 4.55
CA SER A 164 -12.11 -18.04 4.75
C SER A 164 -13.29 -18.99 4.45
N PHE A 165 -14.53 -18.55 4.72
CA PHE A 165 -15.71 -19.32 4.33
C PHE A 165 -15.91 -19.34 2.81
N LEU A 166 -15.69 -18.21 2.12
CA LEU A 166 -15.81 -18.14 0.67
C LEU A 166 -14.76 -19.03 -0.01
N ASP A 167 -13.52 -18.99 0.46
CA ASP A 167 -12.43 -19.83 -0.02
C ASP A 167 -12.75 -21.34 0.18
N ALA A 168 -13.35 -21.70 1.33
CA ALA A 168 -13.74 -23.07 1.59
C ALA A 168 -14.87 -23.55 0.65
N ILE A 169 -15.82 -22.69 0.32
CA ILE A 169 -16.88 -22.98 -0.64
C ILE A 169 -16.28 -23.15 -2.05
N GLU A 170 -15.42 -22.22 -2.49
CA GLU A 170 -14.77 -22.27 -3.79
C GLU A 170 -13.96 -23.56 -3.99
N ASN A 171 -13.23 -23.98 -2.95
CA ASN A 171 -12.44 -25.24 -2.98
C ASN A 171 -13.30 -26.52 -2.90
N SER A 172 -14.60 -26.41 -2.63
CA SER A 172 -15.54 -27.54 -2.54
C SER A 172 -16.34 -27.77 -3.82
N LEU A 173 -16.25 -26.85 -4.77
CA LEU A 173 -16.89 -26.91 -6.10
C LEU A 173 -15.95 -27.50 -7.16
#